data_adcd4afcc409bd1fb32a0bcf38d32e96
#
_entry.id   adcd4afcc409bd1fb32a0bcf38d32e96
#
_cell.length_a   1.000
_cell.length_b   1.000
_cell.length_c   1.000
_cell.angle_alpha   90.00
_cell.angle_beta   90.00
_cell.angle_gamma   90.00
#
_symmetry.space_group_name_H-M   'P 1'
#
loop_
_entity.id
_entity.type
_entity.pdbx_description
1 polymer ?
#
loop_
_entity_poly.entity_id
_entity_poly.type
_entity_poly.pdbx_seq_one_letter_code
_entity_poly.pdbx_strand_id
1 'polypeptide(L)'
;SLYFMNVKMTEKELREAAEKILSDSECGRVFRMKGFMRVDSDSEDGSGKSAQTDSEEQQWIELNATKNEITIRPLHVGQEVLIVIGEELHEEKIKSYLKI
;
A
#
# COMPACT_ATOMS: atom_id res chain seq x y z
N SER A 1 -8.47 -7.49 12.80
CA SER A 1 -7.86 -7.05 11.55
C SER A 1 -8.85 -6.36 10.67
N LEU A 2 -8.39 -5.42 9.90
CA LEU A 2 -9.23 -4.75 8.93
C LEU A 2 -8.73 -5.08 7.54
N TYR A 3 -9.67 -5.23 6.62
CA TYR A 3 -9.35 -5.55 5.25
C TYR A 3 -9.90 -4.45 4.36
N PHE A 4 -9.07 -3.92 3.49
CA PHE A 4 -9.48 -2.86 2.57
C PHE A 4 -9.22 -3.32 1.15
N MET A 5 -10.21 -3.15 0.29
CA MET A 5 -10.10 -3.57 -1.09
C MET A 5 -10.02 -2.34 -1.97
N ASN A 6 -9.45 -2.52 -3.13
CA ASN A 6 -9.44 -1.46 -4.15
C ASN A 6 -8.72 -0.20 -3.70
N VAL A 7 -7.67 -0.37 -2.92
CA VAL A 7 -6.85 0.75 -2.52
C VAL A 7 -5.93 1.07 -3.70
N LYS A 8 -5.96 2.31 -4.16
CA LYS A 8 -5.16 2.70 -5.30
C LYS A 8 -4.26 3.83 -4.93
N MET A 9 -2.99 3.57 -4.88
CA MET A 9 -2.00 4.54 -4.48
C MET A 9 -0.73 4.26 -5.21
N THR A 10 0.11 5.25 -5.35
CA THR A 10 1.45 5.02 -5.85
C THR A 10 2.28 4.37 -4.75
N GLU A 11 3.42 3.84 -5.11
CA GLU A 11 4.28 3.23 -4.13
C GLU A 11 4.67 4.23 -3.05
N LYS A 12 4.96 5.46 -3.45
CA LYS A 12 5.35 6.46 -2.50
C LYS A 12 4.21 6.77 -1.54
N GLU A 13 3.00 6.90 -2.05
CA GLU A 13 1.86 7.16 -1.21
C GLU A 13 1.60 6.03 -0.25
N LEU A 14 1.78 4.80 -0.71
CA LEU A 14 1.56 3.65 0.12
C LEU A 14 2.56 3.62 1.26
N ARG A 15 3.82 3.91 0.97
CA ARG A 15 4.83 3.92 2.00
C ARG A 15 4.54 4.99 3.04
N GLU A 16 4.14 6.17 2.59
CA GLU A 16 3.83 7.24 3.52
C GLU A 16 2.62 6.91 4.37
N ALA A 17 1.60 6.32 3.77
CA ALA A 17 0.42 5.95 4.51
C ALA A 17 0.77 4.90 5.56
N ALA A 18 1.59 3.93 5.20
CA ALA A 18 1.96 2.89 6.14
C ALA A 18 2.74 3.49 7.32
N GLU A 19 3.63 4.41 7.05
CA GLU A 19 4.37 5.05 8.12
C GLU A 19 3.43 5.78 9.06
N LYS A 20 2.47 6.49 8.52
CA LYS A 20 1.56 7.24 9.35
C LYS A 20 0.63 6.36 10.13
N ILE A 21 0.09 5.34 9.51
CA ILE A 21 -0.83 4.45 10.17
C ILE A 21 -0.11 3.72 11.31
N LEU A 22 1.10 3.29 11.08
CA LEU A 22 1.82 2.55 12.09
C LEU A 22 2.28 3.43 13.25
N SER A 23 2.43 4.72 13.01
CA SER A 23 2.92 5.59 14.06
C SER A 23 1.84 6.44 14.71
N ASP A 24 0.65 6.49 14.16
CA ASP A 24 -0.39 7.34 14.68
C ASP A 24 -1.26 6.56 15.64
N SER A 25 -1.20 6.87 16.91
CA SER A 25 -1.96 6.11 17.88
C SER A 25 -3.45 6.29 17.70
N GLU A 26 -3.89 7.29 16.96
CA GLU A 26 -5.30 7.43 16.71
C GLU A 26 -5.81 6.37 15.76
N CYS A 27 -4.93 5.68 15.06
CA CYS A 27 -5.36 4.56 14.24
C CYS A 27 -5.54 3.30 15.06
N GLY A 28 -5.14 3.32 16.33
CA GLY A 28 -5.22 2.15 17.17
C GLY A 28 -3.83 1.54 17.34
N ARG A 29 -3.80 0.34 17.85
CA ARG A 29 -2.52 -0.32 18.05
C ARG A 29 -2.24 -1.18 16.85
N VAL A 30 -1.65 -0.60 15.84
CA VAL A 30 -1.38 -1.31 14.61
C VAL A 30 -0.05 -2.03 14.75
N PHE A 31 -0.08 -3.35 14.58
CA PHE A 31 1.12 -4.15 14.69
C PHE A 31 1.78 -4.37 13.34
N ARG A 32 0.99 -4.51 12.31
CA ARG A 32 1.52 -4.89 11.02
C ARG A 32 0.56 -4.53 9.92
N MET A 33 1.08 -4.22 8.77
CA MET A 33 0.27 -4.03 7.58
C MET A 33 0.83 -4.91 6.49
N LYS A 34 -0.05 -5.52 5.73
CA LYS A 34 0.38 -6.32 4.61
C LYS A 34 -0.60 -6.11 3.49
N GLY A 35 -0.13 -5.97 2.33
CA GLY A 35 -1.05 -5.76 1.23
C GLY A 35 -0.43 -5.90 -0.12
N PHE A 36 -1.29 -5.95 -1.11
CA PHE A 36 -0.90 -6.04 -2.48
C PHE A 36 -1.69 -5.01 -3.25
N MET A 37 -1.07 -4.33 -4.18
CA MET A 37 -1.83 -3.44 -5.03
C MET A 37 -1.14 -3.28 -6.35
N ARG A 38 -1.90 -2.84 -7.33
CA ARG A 38 -1.40 -2.64 -8.66
C ARG A 38 -0.86 -1.25 -8.77
N VAL A 39 0.31 -1.10 -9.34
CA VAL A 39 0.94 0.16 -9.48
C VAL A 39 0.71 0.68 -10.87
N ASP A 40 0.23 1.89 -10.99
CA ASP A 40 0.06 2.46 -12.23
C ASP A 40 1.24 3.10 -12.60
N SER A 41 1.76 2.73 -13.62
CA SER A 41 2.94 3.24 -13.86
C SER A 41 2.96 4.52 -14.30
N ASP A 42 2.22 4.96 -14.68
CA ASP A 42 2.30 6.12 -15.20
C ASP A 42 2.98 7.02 -14.62
N SER A 43 3.12 7.12 -14.02
CA SER A 43 3.75 7.88 -13.43
C SER A 43 4.26 8.82 -14.05
N GLU A 44 4.32 9.44 -14.07
CA GLU A 44 4.72 10.35 -14.54
C GLU A 44 5.90 10.41 -14.96
N ASP A 45 6.51 10.20 -14.86
CA ASP A 45 7.66 10.30 -15.23
C ASP A 45 7.85 9.74 -16.23
N GLY A 46 7.33 9.51 -16.60
CA GLY A 46 7.37 8.98 -17.49
C GLY A 46 8.28 8.83 -18.25
N SER A 47 8.63 9.01 -18.36
CA SER A 47 9.49 8.87 -19.04
C SER A 47 9.50 7.88 -19.64
N GLY A 48 9.08 7.52 -19.71
CA GLY A 48 9.02 6.70 -20.25
C GLY A 48 9.47 5.94 -20.84
N LYS A 49 9.80 5.65 -20.81
CA LYS A 49 10.16 4.93 -21.32
C LYS A 49 9.88 3.97 -21.55
N SER A 50 9.88 3.68 -21.55
CA SER A 50 9.75 2.86 -21.81
C SER A 50 9.18 2.11 -22.07
N ALA A 51 8.98 1.98 -21.93
CA ALA A 51 8.41 1.35 -22.05
C ALA A 51 8.05 0.52 -22.66
N GLN A 52 8.08 0.10 -22.74
CA GLN A 52 7.82 -0.59 -23.29
C GLN A 52 7.26 -1.57 -23.23
N THR A 53 7.13 -1.99 -23.24
CA THR A 53 6.88 -2.93 -23.39
C THR A 53 6.18 -3.70 -22.68
N ASP A 54 6.32 -4.14 -22.07
CA ASP A 54 5.73 -4.88 -21.31
C ASP A 54 4.75 -4.31 -20.77
N SER A 55 4.33 -3.59 -21.23
CA SER A 55 3.40 -3.01 -20.74
C SER A 55 2.32 -3.74 -20.35
N GLU A 56 2.00 -4.66 -20.90
CA GLU A 56 0.91 -5.30 -20.51
C GLU A 56 1.08 -5.95 -19.29
N GLU A 57 2.19 -6.00 -18.75
CA GLU A 57 2.30 -6.58 -17.56
C GLU A 57 1.94 -5.67 -16.57
N GLN A 58 0.92 -5.77 -15.85
CA GLN A 58 0.62 -4.96 -14.80
C GLN A 58 1.52 -5.19 -13.74
N GLN A 59 2.10 -4.19 -13.14
CA GLN A 59 2.98 -4.36 -12.06
C GLN A 59 2.27 -4.33 -10.78
N TRP A 60 2.56 -5.25 -9.92
CA TRP A 60 2.01 -5.35 -8.58
C TRP A 60 3.11 -5.16 -7.57
N ILE A 61 2.74 -4.63 -6.39
CA ILE A 61 3.71 -4.54 -5.30
C ILE A 61 3.11 -5.18 -4.07
N GLU A 62 3.98 -5.66 -3.21
CA GLU A 62 3.60 -6.24 -1.95
C GLU A 62 4.15 -5.39 -0.84
N LEU A 63 3.29 -4.96 0.08
CA LEU A 63 3.71 -4.20 1.23
C LEU A 63 3.78 -5.11 2.43
N ASN A 64 4.87 -5.04 3.16
CA ASN A 64 4.97 -5.65 4.48
C ASN A 64 5.54 -4.59 5.39
N ALA A 65 4.80 -4.20 6.40
CA ALA A 65 5.22 -3.11 7.25
C ALA A 65 4.97 -3.42 8.71
N THR A 66 5.95 -3.11 9.54
CA THR A 66 5.78 -3.14 10.99
C THR A 66 6.29 -1.81 11.48
N LYS A 67 6.23 -1.59 12.79
CA LYS A 67 6.73 -0.36 13.32
C LYS A 67 8.22 -0.19 13.09
N ASN A 68 8.92 -1.25 12.87
CA ASN A 68 10.36 -1.17 12.72
C ASN A 68 10.82 -1.18 11.28
N GLU A 69 10.00 -1.62 10.39
CA GLU A 69 10.47 -1.80 9.03
C GLU A 69 9.35 -1.76 8.03
N ILE A 70 9.54 -1.14 6.92
CA ILE A 70 8.59 -1.11 5.83
C ILE A 70 9.28 -1.64 4.59
N THR A 71 8.73 -2.67 4.00
CA THR A 71 9.28 -3.29 2.82
C THR A 71 8.24 -3.31 1.72
N ILE A 72 8.61 -2.87 0.55
CA ILE A 72 7.74 -2.92 -0.62
C ILE A 72 8.51 -3.61 -1.72
N ARG A 73 7.94 -4.68 -2.27
CA ARG A 73 8.61 -5.47 -3.26
C ARG A 73 7.76 -5.64 -4.46
N PRO A 74 8.32 -5.74 -5.63
CA PRO A 74 7.54 -5.97 -6.85
C PRO A 74 7.07 -7.40 -6.94
N LEU A 75 5.91 -7.59 -7.53
CA LEU A 75 5.36 -8.90 -7.77
C LEU A 75 4.78 -8.94 -9.15
N HIS A 76 4.64 -10.14 -9.68
CA HIS A 76 4.03 -10.30 -10.98
C HIS A 76 2.53 -10.36 -10.90
N VAL A 77 1.96 -10.90 -9.85
CA VAL A 77 0.52 -11.01 -9.72
C VAL A 77 0.15 -10.74 -8.30
N GLY A 78 -1.09 -10.41 -8.06
CA GLY A 78 -1.59 -10.19 -6.72
C GLY A 78 -3.07 -9.92 -6.74
N GLN A 79 -3.60 -9.52 -5.61
CA GLN A 79 -4.97 -9.13 -5.53
C GLN A 79 -5.00 -7.85 -4.80
N GLU A 80 -5.87 -6.94 -5.12
CA GLU A 80 -5.93 -5.63 -4.48
C GLU A 80 -6.53 -5.76 -3.10
N VAL A 81 -5.73 -5.97 -2.11
CA VAL A 81 -6.20 -6.06 -0.74
C VAL A 81 -5.12 -5.51 0.17
N LEU A 82 -5.55 -4.79 1.19
CA LEU A 82 -4.63 -4.28 2.19
C LEU A 82 -5.17 -4.71 3.54
N ILE A 83 -4.34 -5.32 4.35
CA ILE A 83 -4.73 -5.84 5.64
C ILE A 83 -4.00 -5.08 6.72
N VAL A 84 -4.74 -4.58 7.70
CA VAL A 84 -4.16 -3.88 8.83
C VAL A 84 -4.42 -4.74 10.06
N ILE A 85 -3.37 -5.14 10.73
CA ILE A 85 -3.45 -6.08 11.84
C ILE A 85 -3.10 -5.36 13.12
N GLY A 86 -3.95 -5.49 14.11
CA GLY A 86 -3.70 -4.83 15.38
C GLY A 86 -4.90 -4.92 16.29
N GLU A 87 -4.91 -4.07 17.32
CA GLU A 87 -5.98 -4.04 18.29
C GLU A 87 -6.58 -2.67 18.35
N GLU A 88 -7.86 -2.62 18.64
CA GLU A 88 -8.56 -1.34 18.80
C GLU A 88 -8.35 -0.46 17.59
N LEU A 89 -8.47 -1.06 16.41
CA LEU A 89 -8.23 -0.32 15.19
C LEU A 89 -9.36 0.65 14.91
N HIS A 90 -8.99 1.84 14.46
CA HIS A 90 -9.95 2.88 14.14
C HIS A 90 -10.05 2.98 12.63
N GLU A 91 -11.02 2.30 12.11
CA GLU A 91 -11.15 2.13 10.67
C GLU A 91 -11.25 3.45 9.94
N GLU A 92 -12.02 4.40 10.45
CA GLU A 92 -12.20 5.65 9.75
C GLU A 92 -10.90 6.44 9.65
N LYS A 93 -10.12 6.42 10.69
CA LYS A 93 -8.87 7.14 10.66
C LYS A 93 -7.89 6.48 9.69
N ILE A 94 -7.86 5.16 9.70
CA ILE A 94 -7.00 4.43 8.81
C ILE A 94 -7.40 4.71 7.36
N LYS A 95 -8.69 4.71 7.09
CA LYS A 95 -9.16 4.99 5.74
C LYS A 95 -8.77 6.37 5.28
N SER A 96 -8.71 7.32 6.18
CA SER A 96 -8.34 8.66 5.78
C SER A 96 -6.91 8.71 5.26
N TYR A 97 -6.03 7.92 5.84
CA TYR A 97 -4.67 7.86 5.33
C TYR A 97 -4.59 7.07 4.02
N LEU A 98 -5.49 6.12 3.84
CA LEU A 98 -5.51 5.33 2.62
C LEU A 98 -6.28 6.01 1.50
N LYS A 99 -6.93 7.13 1.81
CA LYS A 99 -7.64 7.92 0.81
C LYS A 99 -8.79 7.15 0.18
N ILE A 100 -9.52 6.45 0.98
CA ILE A 100 -10.68 5.71 0.47
C ILE A 100 -11.93 5.94 1.31
#